data_7d0447701683bf8b1d5dba95d4e65cf4
#
_entry.id   7d0447701683bf8b1d5dba95d4e65cf4
#
_cell.length_a   1.000
_cell.length_b   1.000
_cell.length_c   1.000
_cell.angle_alpha   90.00
_cell.angle_beta   90.00
_cell.angle_gamma   90.00
#
_symmetry.space_group_name_H-M   'P 1'
#
loop_
_entity.id
_entity.type
_entity.pdbx_description
1 polymer ?
#
loop_
_entity_poly.entity_id
_entity_poly.type
_entity_poly.pdbx_seq_one_letter_code
_entity_poly.pdbx_strand_id
1 'polypeptide(L)'
;MAISIQTLRSFVKVIALINESDSGKFTAFGLDDAFHVATIGYPDCLFSRDQAEGVLGEGFCDDIPTRDDSQEILRWHNLHNELDEIYETKAFLKKLKIELTVFDLKEIRGGEAIHDFNMPVLKRQHATFDIIYDGGALEHIFNAPQALQNMLLLCKVGGYIIHSNPLNIFNHGFYNFNP
;
A
#
# COMPACT_ATOMS: atom_id res chain seq x y z
N MET A 1 3.45 -4.38 -7.81
CA MET A 1 2.46 -3.58 -7.08
C MET A 1 3.01 -2.18 -6.83
N ALA A 2 2.16 -1.16 -6.75
CA ALA A 2 2.65 0.22 -6.70
C ALA A 2 1.79 1.13 -5.83
N ILE A 3 2.43 2.10 -5.16
CA ILE A 3 1.79 3.27 -4.57
C ILE A 3 1.98 4.44 -5.54
N SER A 4 0.93 4.80 -6.27
CA SER A 4 0.91 6.00 -7.09
C SER A 4 0.67 7.24 -6.23
N ILE A 5 0.82 8.43 -6.81
CA ILE A 5 0.48 9.68 -6.10
C ILE A 5 -0.99 9.75 -5.70
N GLN A 6 -1.90 9.17 -6.51
CA GLN A 6 -3.32 9.08 -6.18
C GLN A 6 -3.56 8.15 -4.99
N THR A 7 -2.84 7.03 -4.93
CA THR A 7 -2.87 6.12 -3.78
C THR A 7 -2.35 6.81 -2.52
N LEU A 8 -1.25 7.55 -2.61
CA LEU A 8 -0.72 8.32 -1.48
C LEU A 8 -1.75 9.31 -0.94
N ARG A 9 -2.44 10.06 -1.83
CA ARG A 9 -3.55 10.94 -1.44
C ARG A 9 -4.68 10.18 -0.75
N SER A 10 -4.99 8.98 -1.21
CA SER A 10 -6.02 8.13 -0.60
C SER A 10 -5.60 7.67 0.79
N PHE A 11 -4.33 7.26 1.00
CA PHE A 11 -3.81 6.95 2.33
C PHE A 11 -3.95 8.14 3.28
N VAL A 12 -3.47 9.32 2.89
CA VAL A 12 -3.55 10.53 3.71
C VAL A 12 -5.01 10.86 4.08
N LYS A 13 -5.93 10.75 3.11
CA LYS A 13 -7.35 10.98 3.35
C LYS A 13 -7.96 9.96 4.31
N VAL A 14 -7.66 8.68 4.14
CA VAL A 14 -8.19 7.59 4.99
C VAL A 14 -7.64 7.72 6.41
N ILE A 15 -6.34 8.01 6.57
CA ILE A 15 -5.73 8.28 7.87
C ILE A 15 -6.44 9.45 8.56
N ALA A 16 -6.72 10.52 7.82
CA ALA A 16 -7.48 11.65 8.33
C ALA A 16 -8.89 11.26 8.82
N LEU A 17 -9.61 10.45 8.05
CA LEU A 17 -10.95 9.98 8.40
C LEU A 17 -10.97 9.08 9.64
N ILE A 18 -9.98 8.20 9.79
CA ILE A 18 -9.84 7.38 11.00
C ILE A 18 -9.60 8.27 12.21
N ASN A 19 -8.72 9.26 12.10
CA ASN A 19 -8.42 10.20 13.16
C ASN A 19 -9.61 11.07 13.57
N GLU A 20 -10.39 11.55 12.62
CA GLU A 20 -11.60 12.33 12.90
C GLU A 20 -12.65 11.50 13.65
N SER A 21 -12.78 10.21 13.34
CA SER A 21 -13.72 9.32 14.02
C SER A 21 -13.33 9.08 15.49
N ASP A 22 -12.02 9.08 15.79
CA ASP A 22 -11.52 8.79 17.15
C ASP A 22 -11.44 10.04 18.06
N SER A 23 -11.20 11.23 17.51
CA SER A 23 -10.90 12.42 18.32
C SER A 23 -11.72 13.67 18.02
N GLY A 24 -12.46 13.70 16.92
CA GLY A 24 -13.17 14.90 16.47
C GLY A 24 -12.25 16.08 16.11
N LYS A 25 -10.94 15.87 16.03
CA LYS A 25 -9.95 16.88 15.65
C LYS A 25 -8.95 16.33 14.65
N PHE A 26 -8.92 16.95 13.49
CA PHE A 26 -7.90 16.71 12.48
C PHE A 26 -6.56 17.30 12.92
N THR A 27 -5.59 16.44 13.26
CA THR A 27 -4.18 16.82 13.32
C THR A 27 -3.39 15.82 12.52
N ALA A 28 -2.93 16.20 11.35
CA ALA A 28 -2.28 15.33 10.37
C ALA A 28 -1.02 14.59 10.89
N PHE A 29 -0.47 14.96 12.04
CA PHE A 29 0.79 14.42 12.57
C PHE A 29 0.83 14.28 14.11
N GLY A 30 -0.31 14.26 14.77
CA GLY A 30 -0.40 14.25 16.25
C GLY A 30 -0.80 12.92 16.89
N LEU A 31 -0.56 11.77 16.24
CA LEU A 31 -0.93 10.47 16.77
C LEU A 31 0.19 9.88 17.63
N ASP A 32 -0.19 9.36 18.78
CA ASP A 32 0.70 8.57 19.63
C ASP A 32 0.91 7.16 19.08
N ASP A 33 -0.10 6.60 18.38
CA ASP A 33 -0.07 5.25 17.83
C ASP A 33 0.20 5.21 16.31
N ALA A 34 0.93 4.18 15.86
CA ALA A 34 1.15 3.93 14.45
C ALA A 34 -0.05 3.22 13.81
N PHE A 35 -0.35 3.53 12.55
CA PHE A 35 -1.33 2.80 11.73
C PHE A 35 -0.74 1.48 11.26
N HIS A 36 -1.46 0.40 11.46
CA HIS A 36 -1.09 -0.89 10.90
C HIS A 36 -1.71 -1.07 9.51
N VAL A 37 -0.87 -1.11 8.49
CA VAL A 37 -1.29 -1.29 7.09
C VAL A 37 -0.79 -2.61 6.57
N ALA A 38 -1.68 -3.39 5.95
CA ALA A 38 -1.27 -4.58 5.20
C ALA A 38 -1.36 -4.34 3.70
N THR A 39 -0.39 -4.90 2.97
CA THR A 39 -0.40 -4.92 1.49
C THR A 39 -0.28 -6.34 0.98
N ILE A 40 -0.85 -6.60 -0.20
CA ILE A 40 -0.70 -7.87 -0.90
C ILE A 40 0.30 -7.65 -2.01
N GLY A 41 1.53 -8.16 -1.81
CA GLY A 41 2.73 -7.83 -2.57
C GLY A 41 3.43 -6.57 -2.06
N TYR A 42 4.72 -6.42 -2.40
CA TYR A 42 5.52 -5.26 -1.98
C TYR A 42 5.18 -4.02 -2.82
N PRO A 43 4.74 -2.90 -2.22
CA PRO A 43 4.32 -1.73 -2.97
C PRO A 43 5.51 -0.78 -3.23
N ASP A 44 5.88 -0.57 -4.49
CA ASP A 44 6.91 0.41 -4.86
C ASP A 44 6.32 1.83 -4.89
N CYS A 45 7.04 2.82 -4.36
CA CYS A 45 6.65 4.22 -4.37
C CYS A 45 6.89 4.84 -5.74
N LEU A 46 5.87 4.89 -6.59
CA LEU A 46 5.94 5.39 -7.97
C LEU A 46 5.43 6.84 -8.05
N PHE A 47 6.18 7.75 -7.46
CA PHE A 47 5.95 9.20 -7.50
C PHE A 47 7.27 9.96 -7.27
N SER A 48 7.36 11.18 -7.80
CA SER A 48 8.51 12.04 -7.58
C SER A 48 8.50 12.71 -6.19
N ARG A 49 9.64 13.30 -5.80
CA ARG A 49 9.74 14.14 -4.61
C ARG A 49 8.71 15.26 -4.62
N ASP A 50 8.65 16.03 -5.71
CA ASP A 50 7.72 17.17 -5.83
C ASP A 50 6.26 16.74 -5.69
N GLN A 51 5.90 15.58 -6.24
CA GLN A 51 4.57 15.02 -6.09
C GLN A 51 4.26 14.66 -4.65
N ALA A 52 5.19 13.99 -3.95
CA ALA A 52 5.02 13.60 -2.55
C ALA A 52 4.94 14.84 -1.64
N GLU A 53 5.85 15.79 -1.80
CA GLU A 53 5.88 17.02 -1.01
C GLU A 53 4.69 17.95 -1.31
N GLY A 54 4.16 17.92 -2.53
CA GLY A 54 2.89 18.57 -2.86
C GLY A 54 1.67 18.03 -2.11
N VAL A 55 1.75 16.81 -1.57
CA VAL A 55 0.69 16.18 -0.76
C VAL A 55 0.98 16.30 0.74
N LEU A 56 2.25 16.14 1.14
CA LEU A 56 2.67 15.94 2.53
C LEU A 56 3.34 17.17 3.15
N GLY A 57 3.68 18.16 2.32
CA GLY A 57 4.40 19.37 2.72
C GLY A 57 5.87 19.34 2.32
N GLU A 58 6.42 20.54 2.10
CA GLU A 58 7.83 20.75 1.74
C GLU A 58 8.77 20.17 2.80
N GLY A 59 9.86 19.53 2.36
CA GLY A 59 10.84 18.87 3.22
C GLY A 59 10.39 17.51 3.79
N PHE A 60 9.19 17.05 3.47
CA PHE A 60 8.75 15.73 3.96
C PHE A 60 9.67 14.60 3.50
N CYS A 61 10.20 14.69 2.31
CA CYS A 61 11.07 13.65 1.74
C CYS A 61 12.52 13.72 2.21
N ASP A 62 12.89 14.73 3.01
CA ASP A 62 14.22 14.81 3.58
C ASP A 62 14.52 13.59 4.46
N ASP A 63 15.75 13.07 4.36
CA ASP A 63 16.25 11.89 5.10
C ASP A 63 15.53 10.56 4.81
N ILE A 64 14.63 10.50 3.82
CA ILE A 64 14.08 9.23 3.36
C ILE A 64 15.02 8.61 2.32
N PRO A 65 15.56 7.42 2.58
CA PRO A 65 16.45 6.77 1.62
C PRO A 65 15.71 6.39 0.33
N THR A 66 16.41 6.50 -0.78
CA THR A 66 16.00 5.94 -2.07
C THR A 66 16.58 4.54 -2.25
N ARG A 67 16.03 3.78 -3.18
CA ARG A 67 16.43 2.40 -3.43
C ARG A 67 17.59 2.35 -4.42
N ASP A 68 18.58 1.53 -4.16
CA ASP A 68 19.72 1.29 -5.06
C ASP A 68 19.28 0.68 -6.40
N ASP A 69 18.20 -0.12 -6.41
CA ASP A 69 17.63 -0.76 -7.58
C ASP A 69 16.52 0.05 -8.28
N SER A 70 16.38 1.35 -7.95
CA SER A 70 15.36 2.26 -8.49
C SER A 70 15.21 2.17 -10.00
N GLN A 71 16.31 2.23 -10.74
CA GLN A 71 16.29 2.21 -12.21
C GLN A 71 15.80 0.88 -12.80
N GLU A 72 16.05 -0.25 -12.13
CA GLU A 72 15.52 -1.55 -12.55
C GLU A 72 14.00 -1.60 -12.35
N ILE A 73 13.52 -1.18 -11.18
CA ILE A 73 12.09 -1.12 -10.84
C ILE A 73 11.35 -0.15 -11.78
N LEU A 74 11.92 1.04 -12.05
CA LEU A 74 11.32 2.03 -12.93
C LEU A 74 11.21 1.53 -14.38
N ARG A 75 12.22 0.78 -14.89
CA ARG A 75 12.11 0.11 -16.19
C ARG A 75 11.00 -0.93 -16.21
N TRP A 76 10.85 -1.68 -15.14
CA TRP A 76 9.80 -2.68 -14.99
C TRP A 76 8.40 -2.06 -15.06
N HIS A 77 8.23 -0.87 -14.45
CA HIS A 77 6.99 -0.09 -14.51
C HIS A 77 6.87 0.82 -15.74
N ASN A 78 7.86 0.83 -16.63
CA ASN A 78 7.95 1.73 -17.79
C ASN A 78 7.93 3.23 -17.43
N LEU A 79 8.51 3.58 -16.29
CA LEU A 79 8.58 4.94 -15.74
C LEU A 79 10.01 5.52 -15.68
N HIS A 80 10.99 4.83 -16.26
CA HIS A 80 12.40 5.22 -16.21
C HIS A 80 12.75 6.53 -16.95
N ASN A 81 11.82 7.07 -17.74
CA ASN A 81 11.93 8.39 -18.37
C ASN A 81 11.18 9.49 -17.61
N GLU A 82 10.41 9.11 -16.58
CA GLU A 82 9.55 10.04 -15.83
C GLU A 82 10.06 10.24 -14.39
N LEU A 83 10.72 9.22 -13.83
CA LEU A 83 11.28 9.21 -12.48
C LEU A 83 12.74 8.77 -12.52
N ASP A 84 13.57 9.44 -11.74
CA ASP A 84 15.01 9.10 -11.61
C ASP A 84 15.26 8.05 -10.53
N GLU A 85 14.50 8.12 -9.44
CA GLU A 85 14.65 7.25 -8.28
C GLU A 85 13.30 7.03 -7.58
N ILE A 86 13.23 6.01 -6.72
CA ILE A 86 12.08 5.73 -5.87
C ILE A 86 12.51 5.59 -4.41
N TYR A 87 11.64 6.01 -3.50
CA TYR A 87 11.88 5.91 -2.07
C TYR A 87 11.80 4.46 -1.59
N GLU A 88 12.60 4.14 -0.56
CA GLU A 88 12.39 2.91 0.19
C GLU A 88 11.03 2.96 0.89
N THR A 89 10.14 2.05 0.53
CA THR A 89 8.71 2.14 0.87
C THR A 89 8.47 2.05 2.37
N LYS A 90 9.16 1.15 3.08
CA LYS A 90 8.97 1.02 4.54
C LYS A 90 9.45 2.27 5.27
N ALA A 91 10.57 2.87 4.84
CA ALA A 91 11.08 4.12 5.42
C ALA A 91 10.13 5.29 5.14
N PHE A 92 9.61 5.39 3.90
CA PHE A 92 8.65 6.41 3.52
C PHE A 92 7.37 6.31 4.37
N LEU A 93 6.78 5.13 4.45
CA LEU A 93 5.54 4.90 5.20
C LEU A 93 5.75 5.05 6.71
N LYS A 94 6.91 4.66 7.24
CA LYS A 94 7.27 4.87 8.64
C LYS A 94 7.29 6.35 9.03
N LYS A 95 7.73 7.23 8.12
CA LYS A 95 7.68 8.69 8.34
C LYS A 95 6.23 9.21 8.42
N LEU A 96 5.28 8.52 7.81
CA LEU A 96 3.83 8.73 7.95
C LEU A 96 3.22 8.03 9.18
N LYS A 97 4.05 7.47 10.07
CA LYS A 97 3.62 6.63 11.20
C LYS A 97 2.80 5.41 10.78
N ILE A 98 3.14 4.82 9.63
CA ILE A 98 2.55 3.60 9.12
C ILE A 98 3.51 2.43 9.38
N GLU A 99 3.03 1.42 10.09
CA GLU A 99 3.68 0.11 10.19
C GLU A 99 3.15 -0.80 9.08
N LEU A 100 4.04 -1.10 8.12
CA LEU A 100 3.70 -1.89 6.94
C LEU A 100 3.95 -3.37 7.17
N THR A 101 2.92 -4.19 6.99
CA THR A 101 3.03 -5.63 6.80
C THR A 101 2.78 -5.97 5.33
N VAL A 102 3.75 -6.58 4.68
CA VAL A 102 3.62 -7.05 3.30
C VAL A 102 3.30 -8.54 3.32
N PHE A 103 2.21 -8.95 2.70
CA PHE A 103 1.91 -10.35 2.41
C PHE A 103 2.36 -10.69 1.00
N ASP A 104 3.09 -11.78 0.82
CA ASP A 104 3.50 -12.27 -0.51
C ASP A 104 3.56 -13.80 -0.53
N LEU A 105 3.65 -14.39 -1.72
CA LEU A 105 3.85 -15.84 -1.90
C LEU A 105 5.27 -16.28 -1.51
N LYS A 106 6.22 -15.36 -1.55
CA LYS A 106 7.64 -15.60 -1.23
C LYS A 106 8.30 -14.33 -0.71
N GLU A 107 9.39 -14.51 0.00
CA GLU A 107 10.22 -13.40 0.43
C GLU A 107 11.08 -12.92 -0.75
N ILE A 108 10.87 -11.66 -1.15
CA ILE A 108 11.57 -11.02 -2.28
C ILE A 108 12.42 -9.85 -1.79
N ARG A 109 11.86 -9.02 -0.92
CA ARG A 109 12.46 -7.77 -0.41
C ARG A 109 12.92 -7.86 1.04
N GLY A 110 12.59 -8.96 1.71
CA GLY A 110 12.90 -9.23 3.12
C GLY A 110 11.79 -8.79 4.08
N GLY A 111 11.38 -9.73 4.93
CA GLY A 111 10.38 -9.52 5.97
C GLY A 111 8.94 -9.50 5.48
N GLU A 112 8.64 -10.11 4.34
CA GLU A 112 7.28 -10.41 3.91
C GLU A 112 6.67 -11.52 4.76
N ALA A 113 5.39 -11.36 5.12
CA ALA A 113 4.58 -12.42 5.71
C ALA A 113 4.13 -13.37 4.59
N ILE A 114 4.70 -14.57 4.56
CA ILE A 114 4.43 -15.54 3.49
C ILE A 114 3.00 -16.07 3.64
N HIS A 115 2.17 -15.80 2.64
CA HIS A 115 0.80 -16.28 2.58
C HIS A 115 0.27 -16.33 1.15
N ASP A 116 -0.37 -17.46 0.80
CA ASP A 116 -1.13 -17.60 -0.45
C ASP A 116 -2.59 -17.13 -0.23
N PHE A 117 -2.96 -16.01 -0.83
CA PHE A 117 -4.31 -15.46 -0.72
C PHE A 117 -5.40 -16.29 -1.41
N ASN A 118 -5.04 -17.35 -2.14
CA ASN A 118 -6.01 -18.38 -2.55
C ASN A 118 -6.52 -19.22 -1.35
N MET A 119 -5.81 -19.16 -0.21
CA MET A 119 -6.11 -19.91 1.01
C MET A 119 -6.57 -18.96 2.13
N PRO A 120 -7.39 -19.44 3.09
CA PRO A 120 -7.86 -18.62 4.21
C PRO A 120 -6.72 -18.09 5.09
N VAL A 121 -6.80 -16.84 5.52
CA VAL A 121 -5.90 -16.26 6.53
C VAL A 121 -6.13 -16.90 7.91
N LEU A 122 -5.10 -16.89 8.73
CA LEU A 122 -5.17 -17.46 10.07
C LEU A 122 -6.03 -16.60 10.99
N LYS A 123 -6.84 -17.22 11.85
CA LYS A 123 -7.72 -16.52 12.80
C LYS A 123 -6.99 -15.49 13.68
N ARG A 124 -5.72 -15.75 14.05
CA ARG A 124 -4.91 -14.82 14.84
C ARG A 124 -4.56 -13.50 14.11
N GLN A 125 -4.78 -13.46 12.79
CA GLN A 125 -4.52 -12.29 11.95
C GLN A 125 -5.80 -11.46 11.69
N HIS A 126 -6.97 -11.94 12.16
CA HIS A 126 -8.23 -11.22 11.94
C HIS A 126 -8.24 -9.88 12.70
N ALA A 127 -8.85 -8.88 12.09
CA ALA A 127 -9.03 -7.54 12.66
C ALA A 127 -7.74 -6.92 13.21
N THR A 128 -6.62 -7.08 12.46
CA THR A 128 -5.29 -6.61 12.88
C THR A 128 -4.94 -5.26 12.25
N PHE A 129 -5.43 -4.99 11.04
CA PHE A 129 -4.97 -3.86 10.24
C PHE A 129 -6.02 -2.76 10.14
N ASP A 130 -5.58 -1.52 10.23
CA ASP A 130 -6.42 -0.33 10.05
C ASP A 130 -6.73 -0.09 8.58
N ILE A 131 -5.77 -0.41 7.71
CA ILE A 131 -5.91 -0.29 6.25
C ILE A 131 -5.36 -1.55 5.59
N ILE A 132 -6.12 -2.08 4.64
CA ILE A 132 -5.65 -3.10 3.69
C ILE A 132 -5.48 -2.43 2.33
N TYR A 133 -4.31 -2.56 1.72
CA TYR A 133 -4.05 -2.03 0.39
C TYR A 133 -3.76 -3.14 -0.62
N ASP A 134 -4.58 -3.21 -1.64
CA ASP A 134 -4.38 -4.02 -2.83
C ASP A 134 -4.07 -3.11 -4.02
N GLY A 135 -2.80 -3.03 -4.39
CA GLY A 135 -2.30 -2.17 -5.46
C GLY A 135 -2.01 -2.93 -6.75
N GLY A 136 -2.92 -3.80 -7.17
CA GLY A 136 -2.74 -4.61 -8.38
C GLY A 136 -2.22 -6.01 -8.09
N ALA A 137 -2.73 -6.66 -7.05
CA ALA A 137 -2.45 -8.06 -6.74
C ALA A 137 -3.67 -8.97 -6.98
N LEU A 138 -4.88 -8.48 -6.70
CA LEU A 138 -6.11 -9.26 -6.76
C LEU A 138 -6.34 -9.91 -8.13
N GLU A 139 -6.01 -9.21 -9.22
CA GLU A 139 -6.13 -9.73 -10.59
C GLU A 139 -5.22 -10.91 -10.89
N HIS A 140 -4.18 -11.13 -10.08
CA HIS A 140 -3.25 -12.26 -10.19
C HIS A 140 -3.60 -13.42 -9.26
N ILE A 141 -4.64 -13.30 -8.44
CA ILE A 141 -5.07 -14.35 -7.50
C ILE A 141 -6.25 -15.09 -8.10
N PHE A 142 -6.07 -16.40 -8.37
CA PHE A 142 -7.10 -17.22 -9.04
C PHE A 142 -8.41 -17.28 -8.24
N ASN A 143 -8.33 -17.46 -6.92
CA ASN A 143 -9.51 -17.47 -6.03
C ASN A 143 -9.78 -16.06 -5.48
N ALA A 144 -10.15 -15.12 -6.36
CA ALA A 144 -10.45 -13.74 -5.99
C ALA A 144 -11.50 -13.61 -4.87
N PRO A 145 -12.59 -14.42 -4.81
CA PRO A 145 -13.52 -14.40 -3.68
C PRO A 145 -12.84 -14.70 -2.33
N GLN A 146 -11.93 -15.68 -2.27
CA GLN A 146 -11.19 -15.98 -1.06
C GLN A 146 -10.24 -14.82 -0.68
N ALA A 147 -9.57 -14.22 -1.67
CA ALA A 147 -8.70 -13.07 -1.43
C ALA A 147 -9.47 -11.89 -0.85
N LEU A 148 -10.66 -11.57 -1.39
CA LEU A 148 -11.54 -10.52 -0.86
C LEU A 148 -12.00 -10.85 0.56
N GLN A 149 -12.37 -12.11 0.83
CA GLN A 149 -12.72 -12.54 2.18
C GLN A 149 -11.54 -12.38 3.16
N ASN A 150 -10.33 -12.74 2.74
CA ASN A 150 -9.12 -12.56 3.54
C ASN A 150 -8.89 -11.08 3.89
N MET A 151 -9.01 -10.18 2.91
CA MET A 151 -8.87 -8.74 3.14
C MET A 151 -9.90 -8.23 4.16
N LEU A 152 -11.17 -8.66 4.05
CA LEU A 152 -12.21 -8.31 5.01
C LEU A 152 -11.90 -8.84 6.41
N LEU A 153 -11.41 -10.08 6.53
CA LEU A 153 -11.05 -10.68 7.83
C LEU A 153 -9.82 -10.03 8.47
N LEU A 154 -8.84 -9.61 7.69
CA LEU A 154 -7.63 -8.92 8.16
C LEU A 154 -7.93 -7.50 8.65
N CYS A 155 -8.90 -6.82 8.03
CA CYS A 155 -9.27 -5.45 8.33
C CYS A 155 -10.00 -5.34 9.67
N LYS A 156 -9.66 -4.35 10.49
CA LYS A 156 -10.38 -3.99 11.71
C LYS A 156 -11.80 -3.52 11.39
N VAL A 157 -12.72 -3.64 12.35
CA VAL A 157 -14.01 -2.97 12.29
C VAL A 157 -13.79 -1.46 12.30
N GLY A 158 -14.34 -0.75 11.31
CA GLY A 158 -14.08 0.68 11.10
C GLY A 158 -12.82 0.98 10.29
N GLY A 159 -12.03 -0.05 9.92
CA GLY A 159 -10.89 0.10 9.02
C GLY A 159 -11.29 0.21 7.55
N TYR A 160 -10.31 0.39 6.68
CA TYR A 160 -10.52 0.65 5.24
C TYR A 160 -9.80 -0.37 4.38
N ILE A 161 -10.42 -0.70 3.24
CA ILE A 161 -9.78 -1.49 2.18
C ILE A 161 -9.68 -0.59 0.96
N ILE A 162 -8.45 -0.42 0.45
CA ILE A 162 -8.15 0.39 -0.73
C ILE A 162 -7.75 -0.55 -1.85
N HIS A 163 -8.49 -0.54 -2.96
CA HIS A 163 -8.19 -1.28 -4.17
C HIS A 163 -7.70 -0.34 -5.27
N SER A 164 -6.63 -0.74 -5.95
CA SER A 164 -6.12 -0.09 -7.16
C SER A 164 -5.80 -1.17 -8.20
N ASN A 165 -6.85 -1.68 -8.84
CA ASN A 165 -6.80 -2.80 -9.78
C ASN A 165 -7.13 -2.36 -11.20
N PRO A 166 -6.66 -3.09 -12.24
CA PRO A 166 -6.95 -2.75 -13.62
C PRO A 166 -8.42 -3.00 -13.96
N LEU A 167 -9.01 -2.05 -14.69
CA LEU A 167 -10.39 -2.16 -15.20
C LEU A 167 -10.44 -2.97 -16.50
N ASN A 168 -9.46 -2.80 -17.39
CA ASN A 168 -9.48 -3.38 -18.74
C ASN A 168 -8.08 -3.52 -19.37
N ILE A 169 -7.07 -3.87 -18.60
CA ILE A 169 -5.71 -4.08 -19.15
C ILE A 169 -5.66 -5.45 -19.84
N PHE A 170 -5.30 -5.45 -21.12
CA PHE A 170 -5.22 -6.67 -21.93
C PHE A 170 -4.04 -7.54 -21.49
N ASN A 171 -4.25 -8.86 -21.34
CA ASN A 171 -3.23 -9.83 -20.95
C ASN A 171 -2.52 -9.52 -19.61
N HIS A 172 -3.24 -8.92 -18.65
CA HIS A 172 -2.72 -8.61 -17.34
C HIS A 172 -3.57 -9.29 -16.25
N GLY A 173 -3.03 -10.35 -15.66
CA GLY A 173 -3.71 -11.13 -14.63
C GLY A 173 -4.84 -12.04 -15.16
N PHE A 174 -5.58 -12.64 -14.20
CA PHE A 174 -6.74 -13.50 -14.49
C PHE A 174 -8.03 -12.70 -14.71
N TYR A 175 -8.12 -11.53 -14.10
CA TYR A 175 -9.34 -10.74 -14.02
C TYR A 175 -9.12 -9.29 -14.39
N ASN A 176 -10.18 -8.69 -14.96
CA ASN A 176 -10.37 -7.25 -15.01
C ASN A 176 -11.58 -6.91 -14.13
N PHE A 177 -11.41 -5.94 -13.24
CA PHE A 177 -12.45 -5.54 -12.30
C PHE A 177 -13.18 -4.31 -12.84
N ASN A 178 -14.14 -4.54 -13.74
CA ASN A 178 -15.04 -3.48 -14.18
C ASN A 178 -16.16 -3.28 -13.14
N PRO A 179 -16.53 -2.02 -12.83
CA PRO A 179 -17.67 -1.73 -11.97
C PRO A 179 -19.00 -2.15 -12.62
#